data_ce11208eb95f722a417944acf1e1caea
#
_entry.id   ce11208eb95f722a417944acf1e1caea
#
_cell.length_a   1.000
_cell.length_b   1.000
_cell.length_c   1.000
_cell.angle_alpha   90.00
_cell.angle_beta   90.00
_cell.angle_gamma   90.00
#
_symmetry.space_group_name_H-M   'P 1'
#
loop_
_entity.id
_entity.type
_entity.pdbx_description
1 polymer ?
#
loop_
_entity_poly.entity_id
_entity_poly.type
_entity_poly.pdbx_seq_one_letter_code
_entity_poly.pdbx_strand_id
1 'polypeptide(L)'
;MRVPSTFARLLAGLTALVAVLSLVLQFVLLLPPGGGLEGAGSASLRLLGYFTVLSNIGVAAVCLARASGDADGLAGPGPRAAMALYIGMTGVVYVLVLRTLWHPQGWQWWADSGLHYAVPVLYLLGWGLGEHGGLHWRQLLLALLVPVAYLAWAMLLGRVTGQYPYPFLDLEMLGWTSLLGNVASMTLALIALGGLLWKLDESLARRQAAP
;
A
#
# COMPACT_ATOMS: atom_id res chain seq x y z
N MET A 1 10.27 7.91 -22.25
CA MET A 1 10.84 7.86 -20.87
C MET A 1 12.16 7.12 -20.88
N ARG A 2 13.02 7.30 -19.86
CA ARG A 2 14.29 6.56 -19.77
C ARG A 2 14.02 5.14 -19.24
N VAL A 3 14.65 4.14 -19.85
CA VAL A 3 14.58 2.75 -19.35
C VAL A 3 15.19 2.70 -17.95
N PRO A 4 14.58 2.00 -16.98
CA PRO A 4 15.11 1.89 -15.62
C PRO A 4 16.52 1.30 -15.61
N SER A 5 17.42 1.86 -14.79
CA SER A 5 18.76 1.33 -14.61
C SER A 5 18.72 -0.11 -14.06
N THR A 6 19.80 -0.88 -14.28
CA THR A 6 19.91 -2.25 -13.74
C THR A 6 19.71 -2.27 -12.23
N PHE A 7 20.25 -1.31 -11.49
CA PHE A 7 20.05 -1.18 -10.05
C PHE A 7 18.57 -0.96 -9.69
N ALA A 8 17.88 -0.06 -10.40
CA ALA A 8 16.45 0.21 -10.17
C ALA A 8 15.58 -1.03 -10.45
N ARG A 9 15.93 -1.82 -11.47
CA ARG A 9 15.24 -3.08 -11.80
C ARG A 9 15.49 -4.15 -10.74
N LEU A 10 16.72 -4.29 -10.24
CA LEU A 10 17.05 -5.25 -9.17
C LEU A 10 16.36 -4.89 -7.86
N LEU A 11 16.35 -3.60 -7.48
CA LEU A 11 15.66 -3.14 -6.28
C LEU A 11 14.14 -3.35 -6.39
N ALA A 12 13.56 -3.09 -7.56
CA ALA A 12 12.15 -3.38 -7.81
C ALA A 12 11.87 -4.89 -7.73
N GLY A 13 12.71 -5.74 -8.31
CA GLY A 13 12.58 -7.19 -8.21
C GLY A 13 12.65 -7.69 -6.76
N LEU A 14 13.58 -7.17 -5.96
CA LEU A 14 13.66 -7.47 -4.53
C LEU A 14 12.40 -7.03 -3.78
N THR A 15 11.92 -5.81 -4.04
CA THR A 15 10.70 -5.30 -3.41
C THR A 15 9.48 -6.17 -3.75
N ALA A 16 9.34 -6.56 -5.03
CA ALA A 16 8.27 -7.45 -5.47
C ALA A 16 8.36 -8.82 -4.79
N LEU A 17 9.56 -9.39 -4.69
CA LEU A 17 9.78 -10.68 -4.03
C LEU A 17 9.35 -10.63 -2.55
N VAL A 18 9.81 -9.61 -1.81
CA VAL A 18 9.44 -9.43 -0.40
C VAL A 18 7.92 -9.24 -0.25
N ALA A 19 7.30 -8.43 -1.11
CA ALA A 19 5.86 -8.22 -1.08
C ALA A 19 5.08 -9.52 -1.32
N VAL A 20 5.44 -10.28 -2.36
CA VAL A 20 4.78 -11.56 -2.70
C VAL A 20 4.96 -12.57 -1.59
N LEU A 21 6.17 -12.75 -1.07
CA LEU A 21 6.43 -13.70 0.03
C LEU A 21 5.64 -13.35 1.29
N SER A 22 5.58 -12.06 1.65
CA SER A 22 4.82 -11.59 2.81
C SER A 22 3.30 -11.76 2.62
N LEU A 23 2.78 -11.49 1.42
CA LEU A 23 1.37 -11.71 1.08
C LEU A 23 1.00 -13.21 1.12
N VAL A 24 1.85 -14.06 0.54
CA VAL A 24 1.63 -15.52 0.57
C VAL A 24 1.67 -16.04 1.99
N LEU A 25 2.66 -15.62 2.78
CA LEU A 25 2.75 -16.01 4.18
C LEU A 25 1.51 -15.56 4.97
N GLN A 26 1.08 -14.30 4.79
CA GLN A 26 -0.13 -13.78 5.42
C GLN A 26 -1.37 -14.57 5.03
N PHE A 27 -1.50 -14.95 3.75
CA PHE A 27 -2.61 -15.79 3.28
C PHE A 27 -2.60 -17.17 3.94
N VAL A 28 -1.44 -17.83 3.96
CA VAL A 28 -1.29 -19.17 4.59
C VAL A 28 -1.67 -19.13 6.08
N LEU A 29 -1.28 -18.07 6.79
CA LEU A 29 -1.61 -17.89 8.21
C LEU A 29 -3.11 -17.63 8.46
N LEU A 30 -3.84 -17.17 7.45
CA LEU A 30 -5.30 -16.98 7.53
C LEU A 30 -6.11 -18.23 7.19
N LEU A 31 -5.48 -19.27 6.62
CA LEU A 31 -6.17 -20.51 6.25
C LEU A 31 -6.59 -21.25 7.53
N PRO A 32 -7.87 -21.60 7.69
CA PRO A 32 -8.32 -22.43 8.80
C PRO A 32 -7.84 -23.88 8.62
N PRO A 33 -7.43 -24.58 9.68
CA PRO A 33 -7.05 -25.96 9.60
C PRO A 33 -8.17 -26.82 8.98
N GLY A 34 -7.85 -27.58 7.92
CA GLY A 34 -8.82 -28.45 7.24
C GLY A 34 -9.91 -27.74 6.40
N GLY A 35 -9.79 -26.41 6.20
CA GLY A 35 -10.86 -25.58 5.60
C GLY A 35 -11.15 -25.80 4.12
N GLY A 36 -10.30 -26.52 3.37
CA GLY A 36 -10.50 -26.77 1.95
C GLY A 36 -10.75 -25.50 1.14
N LEU A 37 -11.61 -25.58 0.12
CA LEU A 37 -11.96 -24.46 -0.76
C LEU A 37 -12.76 -23.36 -0.04
N GLU A 38 -13.65 -23.72 0.87
CA GLU A 38 -14.43 -22.75 1.67
C GLU A 38 -13.53 -21.95 2.62
N GLY A 39 -12.56 -22.63 3.24
CA GLY A 39 -11.54 -21.98 4.06
C GLY A 39 -10.67 -21.04 3.26
N ALA A 40 -10.27 -21.41 2.04
CA ALA A 40 -9.51 -20.54 1.15
C ALA A 40 -10.33 -19.31 0.71
N GLY A 41 -11.62 -19.48 0.44
CA GLY A 41 -12.53 -18.38 0.11
C GLY A 41 -12.67 -17.36 1.26
N SER A 42 -12.89 -17.85 2.47
CA SER A 42 -13.00 -16.99 3.66
C SER A 42 -11.68 -16.29 3.99
N ALA A 43 -10.54 -16.97 3.87
CA ALA A 43 -9.21 -16.37 4.03
C ALA A 43 -8.94 -15.29 2.99
N SER A 44 -9.32 -15.51 1.72
CA SER A 44 -9.19 -14.51 0.66
C SER A 44 -10.02 -13.27 0.94
N LEU A 45 -11.27 -13.43 1.37
CA LEU A 45 -12.14 -12.31 1.70
C LEU A 45 -11.58 -11.48 2.86
N ARG A 46 -11.11 -12.15 3.91
CA ARG A 46 -10.44 -11.48 5.04
C ARG A 46 -9.16 -10.76 4.60
N LEU A 47 -8.32 -11.42 3.80
CA LEU A 47 -7.07 -10.85 3.29
C LEU A 47 -7.34 -9.57 2.48
N LEU A 48 -8.26 -9.64 1.51
CA LEU A 48 -8.63 -8.52 0.64
C LEU A 48 -9.45 -7.43 1.38
N GLY A 49 -9.84 -7.67 2.61
CA GLY A 49 -10.43 -6.67 3.50
C GLY A 49 -9.44 -5.58 3.92
N TYR A 50 -8.12 -5.86 3.91
CA TYR A 50 -7.11 -4.92 4.40
C TYR A 50 -6.50 -4.06 3.30
N PHE A 51 -6.48 -2.74 3.50
CA PHE A 51 -5.79 -1.79 2.58
C PHE A 51 -4.30 -2.09 2.46
N THR A 52 -3.68 -2.53 3.54
CA THR A 52 -2.29 -3.03 3.55
C THR A 52 -2.07 -4.09 2.48
N VAL A 53 -2.96 -5.05 2.37
CA VAL A 53 -2.86 -6.13 1.39
C VAL A 53 -3.02 -5.59 -0.03
N LEU A 54 -4.05 -4.77 -0.27
CA LEU A 54 -4.31 -4.19 -1.58
C LEU A 54 -3.15 -3.30 -2.04
N SER A 55 -2.59 -2.48 -1.15
CA SER A 55 -1.43 -1.65 -1.47
C SER A 55 -0.17 -2.47 -1.76
N ASN A 56 0.08 -3.56 -1.01
CA ASN A 56 1.20 -4.46 -1.25
C ASN A 56 1.04 -5.25 -2.57
N ILE A 57 -0.17 -5.66 -2.94
CA ILE A 57 -0.45 -6.26 -4.26
C ILE A 57 -0.13 -5.25 -5.37
N GLY A 58 -0.59 -4.01 -5.24
CA GLY A 58 -0.28 -2.95 -6.20
C GLY A 58 1.21 -2.65 -6.30
N VAL A 59 1.92 -2.61 -5.17
CA VAL A 59 3.39 -2.47 -5.13
C VAL A 59 4.06 -3.63 -5.85
N ALA A 60 3.66 -4.88 -5.59
CA ALA A 60 4.21 -6.04 -6.27
C ALA A 60 4.03 -5.94 -7.80
N ALA A 61 2.82 -5.56 -8.27
CA ALA A 61 2.53 -5.40 -9.68
C ALA A 61 3.39 -4.32 -10.36
N VAL A 62 3.47 -3.12 -9.76
CA VAL A 62 4.31 -2.02 -10.27
C VAL A 62 5.79 -2.40 -10.27
N CYS A 63 6.27 -3.06 -9.21
CA CYS A 63 7.64 -3.49 -9.09
C CYS A 63 8.01 -4.60 -10.09
N LEU A 64 7.12 -5.56 -10.36
CA LEU A 64 7.32 -6.59 -11.38
C LEU A 64 7.41 -5.98 -12.78
N ALA A 65 6.50 -5.06 -13.12
CA ALA A 65 6.55 -4.33 -14.38
C ALA A 65 7.90 -3.58 -14.53
N ARG A 66 8.34 -2.86 -13.48
CA ARG A 66 9.61 -2.15 -13.49
C ARG A 66 10.83 -3.09 -13.58
N ALA A 67 10.81 -4.23 -12.89
CA ALA A 67 11.89 -5.22 -12.94
C ALA A 67 12.01 -5.86 -14.34
N SER A 68 10.90 -6.00 -15.07
CA SER A 68 10.92 -6.46 -16.47
C SER A 68 11.47 -5.41 -17.45
N GLY A 69 11.67 -4.16 -16.99
CA GLY A 69 12.20 -3.08 -17.81
C GLY A 69 11.12 -2.14 -18.36
N ASP A 70 9.85 -2.31 -17.96
CA ASP A 70 8.79 -1.37 -18.32
C ASP A 70 9.05 0.00 -17.66
N ALA A 71 8.86 1.06 -18.45
CA ALA A 71 9.00 2.44 -18.01
C ALA A 71 7.66 3.21 -18.08
N ASP A 72 6.65 2.62 -18.69
CA ASP A 72 5.33 3.16 -18.96
C ASP A 72 4.24 2.32 -18.27
N GLY A 73 3.01 2.42 -18.65
CA GLY A 73 1.94 1.62 -18.11
C GLY A 73 1.91 1.58 -16.58
N LEU A 74 2.03 0.39 -16.00
CA LEU A 74 2.06 0.20 -14.55
C LEU A 74 3.35 0.77 -13.90
N ALA A 75 4.47 0.80 -14.61
CA ALA A 75 5.72 1.37 -14.12
C ALA A 75 5.85 2.87 -14.41
N GLY A 76 4.85 3.50 -15.02
CA GLY A 76 4.82 4.94 -15.30
C GLY A 76 4.74 5.81 -14.03
N PRO A 77 4.98 7.14 -14.19
CA PRO A 77 5.07 8.09 -13.06
C PRO A 77 3.84 8.09 -12.15
N GLY A 78 2.63 8.08 -12.73
CA GLY A 78 1.38 8.11 -11.98
C GLY A 78 1.16 6.88 -11.10
N PRO A 79 1.15 5.64 -11.64
CA PRO A 79 1.04 4.43 -10.84
C PRO A 79 2.13 4.28 -9.79
N ARG A 80 3.39 4.64 -10.12
CA ARG A 80 4.49 4.62 -9.16
C ARG A 80 4.26 5.56 -7.99
N ALA A 81 3.80 6.78 -8.25
CA ALA A 81 3.50 7.76 -7.21
C ALA A 81 2.24 7.36 -6.40
N ALA A 82 1.22 6.79 -7.04
CA ALA A 82 0.05 6.25 -6.35
C ALA A 82 0.43 5.14 -5.37
N MET A 83 1.29 4.21 -5.79
CA MET A 83 1.78 3.16 -4.87
C MET A 83 2.67 3.74 -3.76
N ALA A 84 3.49 4.78 -4.03
CA ALA A 84 4.25 5.47 -2.98
C ALA A 84 3.32 6.13 -1.95
N LEU A 85 2.21 6.71 -2.40
CA LEU A 85 1.19 7.29 -1.53
C LEU A 85 0.53 6.21 -0.66
N TYR A 86 0.09 5.11 -1.26
CA TYR A 86 -0.65 4.07 -0.54
C TYR A 86 0.24 3.30 0.43
N ILE A 87 1.42 2.87 -0.01
CA ILE A 87 2.32 2.10 0.84
C ILE A 87 2.97 2.99 1.92
N GLY A 88 3.23 4.26 1.61
CA GLY A 88 3.67 5.24 2.60
C GLY A 88 2.62 5.47 3.68
N MET A 89 1.34 5.64 3.29
CA MET A 89 0.23 5.76 4.23
C MET A 89 0.07 4.49 5.07
N THR A 90 0.18 3.30 4.46
CA THR A 90 0.16 2.01 5.16
C THR A 90 1.23 1.95 6.26
N GLY A 91 2.48 2.30 5.94
CA GLY A 91 3.58 2.33 6.92
C GLY A 91 3.35 3.34 8.04
N VAL A 92 2.92 4.55 7.71
CA VAL A 92 2.63 5.60 8.70
C VAL A 92 1.51 5.19 9.66
N VAL A 93 0.37 4.74 9.13
CA VAL A 93 -0.77 4.29 9.96
C VAL A 93 -0.38 3.10 10.84
N TYR A 94 0.40 2.15 10.29
CA TYR A 94 0.89 1.04 11.09
C TYR A 94 1.74 1.52 12.26
N VAL A 95 2.75 2.34 12.02
CA VAL A 95 3.69 2.81 13.06
C VAL A 95 2.99 3.67 14.12
N LEU A 96 2.08 4.55 13.70
CA LEU A 96 1.45 5.52 14.62
C LEU A 96 0.24 4.94 15.36
N VAL A 97 -0.49 3.98 14.73
CA VAL A 97 -1.76 3.51 15.26
C VAL A 97 -1.74 2.01 15.53
N LEU A 98 -1.47 1.16 14.51
CA LEU A 98 -1.74 -0.26 14.61
C LEU A 98 -0.72 -1.01 15.47
N ARG A 99 0.57 -0.64 15.44
CA ARG A 99 1.61 -1.35 16.23
C ARG A 99 1.41 -1.25 17.75
N THR A 100 0.62 -0.30 18.22
CA THR A 100 0.27 -0.19 19.65
C THR A 100 -0.89 -1.10 20.03
N LEU A 101 -1.66 -1.56 19.05
CA LEU A 101 -2.84 -2.42 19.23
C LEU A 101 -2.57 -3.88 18.86
N TRP A 102 -1.53 -4.13 18.07
CA TRP A 102 -1.23 -5.44 17.49
C TRP A 102 0.22 -5.85 17.75
N HIS A 103 0.41 -7.01 18.39
CA HIS A 103 1.73 -7.54 18.78
C HIS A 103 1.92 -8.94 18.20
N PRO A 104 2.21 -9.06 16.88
CA PRO A 104 2.36 -10.35 16.21
C PRO A 104 3.58 -11.14 16.77
N GLN A 105 3.49 -12.46 16.74
CA GLN A 105 4.54 -13.38 17.19
C GLN A 105 4.80 -14.45 16.12
N GLY A 106 5.97 -15.06 16.13
CA GLY A 106 6.33 -16.17 15.23
C GLY A 106 6.22 -15.79 13.76
N TRP A 107 5.62 -16.63 12.94
CA TRP A 107 5.45 -16.41 11.50
C TRP A 107 4.58 -15.19 11.17
N GLN A 108 3.62 -14.84 12.04
CA GLN A 108 2.81 -13.64 11.88
C GLN A 108 3.66 -12.37 11.98
N TRP A 109 4.71 -12.35 12.84
CA TRP A 109 5.65 -11.23 12.93
C TRP A 109 6.42 -11.01 11.62
N TRP A 110 6.82 -12.11 10.93
CA TRP A 110 7.51 -12.00 9.64
C TRP A 110 6.61 -11.46 8.54
N ALA A 111 5.37 -11.98 8.44
CA ALA A 111 4.39 -11.47 7.47
C ALA A 111 4.09 -9.98 7.72
N ASP A 112 3.80 -9.63 8.95
CA ASP A 112 3.48 -8.29 9.39
C ASP A 112 4.64 -7.30 9.14
N SER A 113 5.86 -7.69 9.53
CA SER A 113 7.06 -6.87 9.31
C SER A 113 7.37 -6.67 7.82
N GLY A 114 7.15 -7.69 7.01
CA GLY A 114 7.28 -7.59 5.55
C GLY A 114 6.32 -6.56 4.97
N LEU A 115 5.04 -6.66 5.30
CA LEU A 115 3.99 -5.83 4.73
C LEU A 115 4.01 -4.37 5.22
N HIS A 116 4.42 -4.12 6.47
CA HIS A 116 4.31 -2.81 7.10
C HIS A 116 5.64 -2.06 7.27
N TYR A 117 6.79 -2.74 7.19
CA TYR A 117 8.11 -2.10 7.28
C TYR A 117 8.96 -2.33 6.03
N ALA A 118 9.25 -3.59 5.68
CA ALA A 118 10.22 -3.89 4.63
C ALA A 118 9.74 -3.39 3.26
N VAL A 119 8.52 -3.72 2.85
CA VAL A 119 7.97 -3.28 1.56
C VAL A 119 7.82 -1.77 1.48
N PRO A 120 7.21 -1.06 2.47
CA PRO A 120 7.17 0.40 2.46
C PRO A 120 8.54 1.05 2.32
N VAL A 121 9.54 0.62 3.10
CA VAL A 121 10.89 1.18 3.05
C VAL A 121 11.55 0.93 1.69
N LEU A 122 11.56 -0.31 1.21
CA LEU A 122 12.17 -0.67 -0.08
C LEU A 122 11.51 0.06 -1.23
N TYR A 123 10.18 0.16 -1.23
CA TYR A 123 9.44 0.83 -2.29
C TYR A 123 9.71 2.33 -2.32
N LEU A 124 9.63 3.00 -1.17
CA LEU A 124 9.87 4.44 -1.08
C LEU A 124 11.32 4.81 -1.42
N LEU A 125 12.29 3.98 -1.01
CA LEU A 125 13.69 4.13 -1.45
C LEU A 125 13.81 3.97 -2.96
N GLY A 126 13.23 2.92 -3.55
CA GLY A 126 13.23 2.68 -4.99
C GLY A 126 12.52 3.77 -5.79
N TRP A 127 11.44 4.35 -5.22
CA TRP A 127 10.76 5.51 -5.80
C TRP A 127 11.66 6.75 -5.76
N GLY A 128 12.25 7.07 -4.60
CA GLY A 128 13.09 8.26 -4.42
C GLY A 128 14.38 8.23 -5.22
N LEU A 129 14.95 7.03 -5.47
CA LEU A 129 16.14 6.84 -6.30
C LEU A 129 15.82 6.70 -7.80
N GLY A 130 14.55 6.65 -8.16
CA GLY A 130 14.07 6.46 -9.53
C GLY A 130 14.06 7.73 -10.37
N GLU A 131 13.45 7.64 -11.55
CA GLU A 131 13.24 8.75 -12.48
C GLU A 131 12.08 9.63 -12.00
N HIS A 132 12.24 10.95 -12.11
CA HIS A 132 11.29 11.97 -11.66
C HIS A 132 10.92 12.96 -12.77
N GLY A 133 9.89 13.79 -12.52
CA GLY A 133 9.46 14.87 -13.41
C GLY A 133 8.32 14.54 -14.35
N GLY A 134 7.74 13.34 -14.23
CA GLY A 134 6.57 12.94 -15.01
C GLY A 134 5.27 12.91 -14.22
N LEU A 135 5.29 13.30 -12.95
CA LEU A 135 4.12 13.27 -12.08
C LEU A 135 3.30 14.54 -12.21
N HIS A 136 2.02 14.38 -12.56
CA HIS A 136 1.05 15.47 -12.62
C HIS A 136 0.09 15.41 -11.43
N TRP A 137 -0.27 16.57 -10.86
CA TRP A 137 -1.19 16.65 -9.72
C TRP A 137 -2.54 15.94 -9.95
N ARG A 138 -3.03 15.93 -11.22
CA ARG A 138 -4.25 15.20 -11.60
C ARG A 138 -4.14 13.70 -11.36
N GLN A 139 -2.96 13.11 -11.54
CA GLN A 139 -2.73 11.68 -11.27
C GLN A 139 -2.84 11.36 -9.78
N LEU A 140 -2.39 12.27 -8.92
CA LEU A 140 -2.57 12.15 -7.46
C LEU A 140 -4.03 12.31 -7.04
N LEU A 141 -4.78 13.22 -7.67
CA LEU A 141 -6.23 13.31 -7.42
C LEU A 141 -6.95 12.02 -7.82
N LEU A 142 -6.63 11.45 -8.98
CA LEU A 142 -7.18 10.16 -9.40
C LEU A 142 -6.78 9.03 -8.43
N ALA A 143 -5.56 9.08 -7.90
CA ALA A 143 -5.12 8.12 -6.88
C ALA A 143 -5.98 8.16 -5.60
N LEU A 144 -6.58 9.29 -5.25
CA LEU A 144 -7.49 9.35 -4.08
C LEU A 144 -8.80 8.55 -4.27
N LEU A 145 -9.16 8.21 -5.51
CA LEU A 145 -10.35 7.38 -5.77
C LEU A 145 -10.20 5.96 -5.19
N VAL A 146 -8.99 5.42 -5.14
CA VAL A 146 -8.76 4.06 -4.59
C VAL A 146 -9.02 3.99 -3.09
N PRO A 147 -8.49 4.89 -2.22
CA PRO A 147 -8.86 4.93 -0.81
C PRO A 147 -10.36 5.17 -0.57
N VAL A 148 -11.03 5.97 -1.41
CA VAL A 148 -12.49 6.17 -1.33
C VAL A 148 -13.25 4.88 -1.65
N ALA A 149 -12.88 4.21 -2.74
CA ALA A 149 -13.47 2.91 -3.09
C ALA A 149 -13.19 1.86 -2.02
N TYR A 150 -11.97 1.87 -1.47
CA TYR A 150 -11.61 1.00 -0.35
C TYR A 150 -12.45 1.28 0.91
N LEU A 151 -12.70 2.53 1.25
CA LEU A 151 -13.56 2.87 2.39
C LEU A 151 -14.96 2.28 2.20
N ALA A 152 -15.56 2.42 1.01
CA ALA A 152 -16.85 1.81 0.69
C ALA A 152 -16.80 0.26 0.83
N TRP A 153 -15.74 -0.37 0.34
CA TRP A 153 -15.51 -1.81 0.49
C TRP A 153 -15.39 -2.22 1.96
N ALA A 154 -14.58 -1.53 2.77
CA ALA A 154 -14.37 -1.84 4.18
C ALA A 154 -15.66 -1.70 5.00
N MET A 155 -16.45 -0.66 4.70
CA MET A 155 -17.76 -0.45 5.33
C MET A 155 -18.76 -1.53 4.94
N LEU A 156 -18.81 -1.92 3.66
CA LEU A 156 -19.66 -3.01 3.19
C LEU A 156 -19.27 -4.34 3.87
N LEU A 157 -17.97 -4.65 3.89
CA LEU A 157 -17.46 -5.86 4.52
C LEU A 157 -17.81 -5.92 6.01
N GLY A 158 -17.58 -4.83 6.75
CA GLY A 158 -17.95 -4.72 8.16
C GLY A 158 -19.44 -4.94 8.40
N ARG A 159 -20.30 -4.32 7.58
CA ARG A 159 -21.77 -4.49 7.68
C ARG A 159 -22.25 -5.90 7.38
N VAL A 160 -21.65 -6.59 6.42
CA VAL A 160 -22.03 -7.95 6.00
C VAL A 160 -21.49 -9.02 6.95
N THR A 161 -20.26 -8.85 7.43
CA THR A 161 -19.59 -9.88 8.23
C THR A 161 -19.60 -9.61 9.73
N GLY A 162 -19.97 -8.41 10.17
CA GLY A 162 -19.82 -7.95 11.56
C GLY A 162 -18.36 -7.69 11.96
N GLN A 163 -17.41 -7.75 11.00
CA GLN A 163 -15.98 -7.58 11.28
C GLN A 163 -15.38 -6.50 10.39
N TYR A 164 -15.09 -5.34 10.96
CA TYR A 164 -14.41 -4.26 10.26
C TYR A 164 -12.90 -4.55 10.17
N PRO A 165 -12.25 -4.25 9.02
CA PRO A 165 -10.82 -4.55 8.83
C PRO A 165 -9.91 -3.80 9.81
N TYR A 166 -10.32 -2.63 10.25
CA TYR A 166 -9.56 -1.78 11.17
C TYR A 166 -10.43 -1.24 12.30
N PRO A 167 -9.91 -1.19 13.55
CA PRO A 167 -10.66 -0.64 14.69
C PRO A 167 -11.11 0.81 14.49
N PHE A 168 -10.32 1.61 13.78
CA PHE A 168 -10.64 3.01 13.49
C PHE A 168 -11.70 3.20 12.38
N LEU A 169 -12.16 2.11 11.75
CA LEU A 169 -13.29 2.07 10.81
C LEU A 169 -14.50 1.32 11.37
N ASP A 170 -14.45 0.82 12.60
CA ASP A 170 -15.52 0.08 13.22
C ASP A 170 -16.66 1.03 13.64
N LEU A 171 -17.69 1.11 12.79
CA LEU A 171 -18.85 1.99 13.02
C LEU A 171 -19.65 1.60 14.26
N GLU A 172 -19.75 0.29 14.54
CA GLU A 172 -20.54 -0.20 15.68
C GLU A 172 -19.89 0.16 17.01
N MET A 173 -18.56 0.10 17.06
CA MET A 173 -17.79 0.46 18.24
C MET A 173 -17.63 1.99 18.41
N LEU A 174 -17.41 2.72 17.31
CA LEU A 174 -17.02 4.14 17.35
C LEU A 174 -18.19 5.11 17.26
N GLY A 175 -19.29 4.73 16.60
CA GLY A 175 -20.34 5.64 16.18
C GLY A 175 -19.91 6.59 15.05
N TRP A 176 -20.89 7.29 14.47
CA TRP A 176 -20.66 8.13 13.27
C TRP A 176 -19.68 9.28 13.47
N THR A 177 -19.72 9.95 14.62
CA THR A 177 -18.87 11.13 14.89
C THR A 177 -17.40 10.76 14.86
N SER A 178 -17.00 9.71 15.56
CA SER A 178 -15.60 9.27 15.62
C SER A 178 -15.15 8.68 14.29
N LEU A 179 -16.01 7.90 13.62
CA LEU A 179 -15.71 7.36 12.29
C LEU A 179 -15.44 8.48 11.28
N LEU A 180 -16.31 9.49 11.20
CA LEU A 180 -16.12 10.62 10.29
C LEU A 180 -14.87 11.42 10.62
N GLY A 181 -14.54 11.61 11.90
CA GLY A 181 -13.30 12.23 12.35
C GLY A 181 -12.06 11.45 11.89
N ASN A 182 -12.07 10.13 12.02
CA ASN A 182 -10.99 9.26 11.56
C ASN A 182 -10.83 9.31 10.03
N VAL A 183 -11.94 9.24 9.28
CA VAL A 183 -11.93 9.33 7.82
C VAL A 183 -11.41 10.69 7.36
N ALA A 184 -11.84 11.79 7.98
CA ALA A 184 -11.35 13.14 7.67
C ALA A 184 -9.84 13.26 7.94
N SER A 185 -9.36 12.77 9.08
CA SER A 185 -7.94 12.80 9.45
C SER A 185 -7.09 11.99 8.46
N MET A 186 -7.54 10.81 8.06
CA MET A 186 -6.84 9.98 7.06
C MET A 186 -6.85 10.63 5.68
N THR A 187 -7.95 11.26 5.29
CA THR A 187 -8.05 11.99 4.02
C THR A 187 -7.08 13.16 3.98
N LEU A 188 -7.00 13.94 5.07
CA LEU A 188 -6.04 15.05 5.20
C LEU A 188 -4.59 14.54 5.13
N ALA A 189 -4.29 13.42 5.81
CA ALA A 189 -2.96 12.80 5.76
C ALA A 189 -2.59 12.33 4.33
N LEU A 190 -3.53 11.73 3.60
CA LEU A 190 -3.35 11.33 2.20
C LEU A 190 -3.10 12.55 1.29
N ILE A 191 -3.84 13.63 1.46
CA ILE A 191 -3.65 14.88 0.70
C ILE A 191 -2.28 15.48 1.00
N ALA A 192 -1.90 15.56 2.28
CA ALA A 192 -0.61 16.09 2.71
C ALA A 192 0.57 15.26 2.16
N LEU A 193 0.48 13.92 2.26
CA LEU A 193 1.50 13.01 1.74
C LEU A 193 1.57 13.08 0.21
N GLY A 194 0.43 13.15 -0.48
CA GLY A 194 0.36 13.32 -1.94
C GLY A 194 1.02 14.64 -2.39
N GLY A 195 0.73 15.74 -1.70
CA GLY A 195 1.37 17.04 -1.95
C GLY A 195 2.88 17.01 -1.70
N LEU A 196 3.33 16.29 -0.66
CA LEU A 196 4.75 16.07 -0.39
C LEU A 196 5.41 15.27 -1.52
N LEU A 197 4.82 14.17 -1.96
CA LEU A 197 5.33 13.35 -3.06
C LEU A 197 5.43 14.15 -4.36
N TRP A 198 4.44 14.98 -4.67
CA TRP A 198 4.48 15.85 -5.85
C TRP A 198 5.65 16.84 -5.79
N LYS A 199 5.81 17.54 -4.67
CA LYS A 199 6.94 18.48 -4.46
C LYS A 199 8.29 17.79 -4.49
N LEU A 200 8.39 16.57 -3.95
CA LEU A 200 9.60 15.77 -4.01
C LEU A 200 9.91 15.37 -5.46
N ASP A 201 8.92 14.92 -6.23
CA ASP A 201 9.09 14.57 -7.65
C ASP A 201 9.65 15.76 -8.44
N GLU A 202 9.07 16.97 -8.27
CA GLU A 202 9.58 18.18 -8.93
C GLU A 202 11.00 18.55 -8.50
N SER A 203 11.31 18.43 -7.20
CA SER A 203 12.63 18.75 -6.65
C SER A 203 13.71 17.79 -7.16
N LEU A 204 13.40 16.48 -7.15
CA LEU A 204 14.31 15.45 -7.63
C LEU A 204 14.51 15.53 -9.14
N ALA A 205 13.45 15.84 -9.91
CA ALA A 205 13.55 16.09 -11.35
C ALA A 205 14.53 17.23 -11.68
N ARG A 206 14.44 18.35 -10.94
CA ARG A 206 15.38 19.47 -11.12
C ARG A 206 16.82 19.07 -10.86
N ARG A 207 17.08 18.24 -9.83
CA ARG A 207 18.44 17.74 -9.53
C ARG A 207 18.96 16.78 -10.61
N GLN A 208 18.08 15.98 -11.21
CA GLN A 208 18.45 15.04 -12.28
C GLN A 208 18.66 15.74 -13.64
N ALA A 209 18.15 16.95 -13.82
CA ALA A 209 18.33 17.78 -15.01
C ALA A 209 19.56 18.73 -14.90
N ALA A 210 20.13 18.90 -13.72
CA ALA A 210 21.33 19.71 -13.53
C ALA A 210 22.55 19.04 -14.20
N PRO A 211 23.41 19.80 -14.89
CA PRO A 211 24.57 19.28 -15.63
C PRO A 211 25.64 18.70 -14.69
#